data_1ac671d47694741ae0c0c024de17ad0d
#
_entry.id   1ac671d47694741ae0c0c024de17ad0d
#
_cell.length_a   1.000
_cell.length_b   1.000
_cell.length_c   1.000
_cell.angle_alpha   90.00
_cell.angle_beta   90.00
_cell.angle_gamma   90.00
#
_symmetry.space_group_name_H-M   'P 1'
#
loop_
_entity.id
_entity.type
_entity.pdbx_description
1 polymer ?
#
loop_
_entity_poly.entity_id
_entity_poly.type
_entity_poly.pdbx_seq_one_letter_code
_entity_poly.pdbx_strand_id
1 'polypeptide(L)'
;MQQRSKFIQRTSALALAAVLALGMGVQAAGPGASTVDDRREDLTIFYETLKDSHPDLFANTPEETFLARKAELTEHLDTASDVEFLFGLQSLAALVGDSHTSVQVADSVVDQLNAYPMVLSW
;
A
#
# COMPACT_ATOMS: atom_id res chain seq x y z
N MET A 1 3.88 -1.93 35.96
CA MET A 1 3.50 -0.59 35.47
C MET A 1 3.16 -0.69 33.99
N GLN A 2 1.87 -0.71 33.66
CA GLN A 2 1.37 -0.83 32.31
C GLN A 2 1.35 0.56 31.67
N GLN A 3 2.23 0.84 30.73
CA GLN A 3 2.01 1.92 29.79
C GLN A 3 1.06 1.41 28.70
N ARG A 4 -0.22 1.72 28.87
CA ARG A 4 -1.20 1.61 27.80
C ARG A 4 -0.91 2.72 26.78
N SER A 5 -0.25 2.35 25.70
CA SER A 5 -0.21 3.15 24.49
C SER A 5 -1.66 3.45 24.08
N LYS A 6 -2.05 4.70 24.15
CA LYS A 6 -3.32 5.18 23.61
C LYS A 6 -3.19 5.18 22.11
N PHE A 7 -3.58 4.10 21.48
CA PHE A 7 -3.83 4.06 20.04
C PHE A 7 -4.98 5.03 19.77
N ILE A 8 -4.64 6.20 19.27
CA ILE A 8 -5.62 7.17 18.82
C ILE A 8 -6.20 6.60 17.53
N GLN A 9 -7.42 6.09 17.61
CA GLN A 9 -8.22 5.80 16.43
C GLN A 9 -8.49 7.13 15.71
N ARG A 10 -7.66 7.48 14.78
CA ARG A 10 -7.98 8.46 13.75
C ARG A 10 -8.59 7.70 12.60
N THR A 11 -9.83 7.99 12.31
CA THR A 11 -10.55 7.47 11.14
C THR A 11 -10.00 8.15 9.89
N SER A 12 -8.91 7.63 9.37
CA SER A 12 -8.39 8.02 8.06
C SER A 12 -9.02 7.17 6.98
N ALA A 13 -9.46 7.81 5.94
CA ALA A 13 -10.45 7.29 5.00
C ALA A 13 -9.92 6.35 3.92
N LEU A 14 -8.68 5.90 3.98
CA LEU A 14 -8.18 4.82 3.14
C LEU A 14 -7.03 4.11 3.85
N ALA A 15 -7.36 3.12 4.67
CA ALA A 15 -6.34 2.21 5.12
C ALA A 15 -6.06 1.21 3.99
N LEU A 16 -4.89 1.31 3.40
CA LEU A 16 -4.39 0.36 2.44
C LEU A 16 -3.67 -0.74 3.19
N ALA A 17 -4.18 -1.95 3.14
CA ALA A 17 -3.55 -3.09 3.77
C ALA A 17 -2.53 -3.71 2.82
N ALA A 18 -1.25 -3.60 3.15
CA ALA A 18 -0.24 -4.49 2.57
C ALA A 18 -0.34 -5.84 3.29
N VAL A 19 -0.83 -6.86 2.61
CA VAL A 19 -0.91 -8.21 3.15
C VAL A 19 0.33 -8.97 2.75
N LEU A 20 1.23 -9.15 3.69
CA LEU A 20 2.25 -10.18 3.61
C LEU A 20 1.60 -11.53 3.97
N ALA A 21 2.03 -12.60 3.34
CA ALA A 21 1.46 -13.96 3.38
C ALA A 21 1.44 -14.64 4.76
N LEU A 22 1.22 -13.92 5.84
CA LEU A 22 1.07 -14.43 7.20
C LEU A 22 -0.32 -14.21 7.79
N GLY A 23 -1.36 -14.05 6.98
CA GLY A 23 -2.74 -14.19 7.41
C GLY A 23 -3.28 -13.17 8.43
N MET A 24 -2.67 -12.00 8.57
CA MET A 24 -3.21 -10.92 9.39
C MET A 24 -3.79 -9.82 8.51
N GLY A 25 -5.08 -9.89 8.28
CA GLY A 25 -5.83 -8.84 7.56
C GLY A 25 -5.99 -7.60 8.44
N VAL A 26 -5.49 -6.47 7.98
CA VAL A 26 -5.87 -5.15 8.48
C VAL A 26 -6.98 -4.62 7.59
N GLN A 27 -8.17 -4.40 8.15
CA GLN A 27 -9.30 -3.85 7.40
C GLN A 27 -9.28 -2.33 7.39
N ALA A 28 -9.48 -1.79 6.22
CA ALA A 28 -9.57 -0.38 5.95
C ALA A 28 -10.88 0.25 6.40
N ALA A 29 -10.81 1.46 6.89
CA ALA A 29 -11.96 2.26 7.28
C ALA A 29 -12.64 2.94 6.08
N GLY A 30 -13.91 3.22 6.22
CA GLY A 30 -14.86 3.63 5.19
C GLY A 30 -14.71 5.02 4.53
N PRO A 31 -15.76 5.55 3.87
CA PRO A 31 -15.65 6.40 2.69
C PRO A 31 -15.34 7.87 2.99
N GLY A 32 -14.17 8.31 2.61
CA GLY A 32 -13.75 9.69 2.47
C GLY A 32 -12.46 9.73 1.66
N ALA A 33 -12.24 10.76 0.85
CA ALA A 33 -10.99 10.92 0.15
C ALA A 33 -9.83 11.00 1.15
N SER A 34 -8.74 10.25 0.91
CA SER A 34 -7.56 10.31 1.77
C SER A 34 -6.86 11.66 1.64
N THR A 35 -6.35 12.17 2.76
CA THR A 35 -5.53 13.38 2.74
C THR A 35 -4.10 13.05 2.31
N VAL A 36 -3.33 14.09 1.97
CA VAL A 36 -1.88 13.93 1.66
C VAL A 36 -1.13 13.34 2.85
N ASP A 37 -1.50 13.73 4.06
CA ASP A 37 -0.86 13.22 5.28
C ASP A 37 -1.21 11.75 5.53
N ASP A 38 -2.47 11.36 5.29
CA ASP A 38 -2.88 9.94 5.36
C ASP A 38 -2.08 9.09 4.37
N ARG A 39 -1.96 9.53 3.12
CA ARG A 39 -1.18 8.82 2.09
C ARG A 39 0.32 8.72 2.43
N ARG A 40 0.88 9.76 3.03
CA ARG A 40 2.27 9.74 3.48
C ARG A 40 2.48 8.74 4.62
N GLU A 41 1.54 8.68 5.56
CA GLU A 41 1.55 7.71 6.64
C GLU A 41 1.41 6.28 6.09
N ASP A 42 0.45 6.04 5.19
CA ASP A 42 0.24 4.75 4.54
C ASP A 42 1.47 4.26 3.78
N LEU A 43 2.11 5.15 3.00
CA LEU A 43 3.35 4.82 2.28
C LEU A 43 4.51 4.48 3.23
N THR A 44 4.57 5.16 4.37
CA THR A 44 5.57 4.89 5.40
C THR A 44 5.32 3.54 6.04
N ILE A 45 4.09 3.27 6.47
CA ILE A 45 3.69 1.99 7.06
C ILE A 45 3.93 0.84 6.07
N PHE A 46 3.57 1.03 4.81
CA PHE A 46 3.80 0.05 3.75
C PHE A 46 5.30 -0.32 3.65
N TYR A 47 6.17 0.68 3.55
CA TYR A 47 7.61 0.47 3.41
C TYR A 47 8.22 -0.21 4.64
N GLU A 48 7.92 0.30 5.84
CA GLU A 48 8.45 -0.27 7.10
C GLU A 48 7.93 -1.70 7.31
N THR A 49 6.67 -1.97 6.98
CA THR A 49 6.13 -3.33 7.05
C THR A 49 6.86 -4.29 6.11
N LEU A 50 7.15 -3.87 4.88
CA LEU A 50 7.93 -4.67 3.95
C LEU A 50 9.34 -4.95 4.49
N LYS A 51 10.03 -3.93 5.00
CA LYS A 51 11.36 -4.08 5.58
C LYS A 51 11.40 -5.06 6.76
N ASP A 52 10.41 -4.96 7.64
CA ASP A 52 10.39 -5.74 8.87
C ASP A 52 9.96 -7.20 8.64
N SER A 53 9.14 -7.44 7.61
CA SER A 53 8.51 -8.75 7.41
C SER A 53 9.10 -9.53 6.25
N HIS A 54 9.70 -8.87 5.25
CA HIS A 54 10.24 -9.56 4.09
C HIS A 54 11.68 -10.03 4.36
N PRO A 55 12.00 -11.32 4.20
CA PRO A 55 13.30 -11.87 4.54
C PRO A 55 14.44 -11.33 3.69
N ASP A 56 14.17 -10.93 2.44
CA ASP A 56 15.15 -10.34 1.51
C ASP A 56 14.44 -9.41 0.52
N LEU A 57 14.08 -8.23 0.99
CA LEU A 57 13.25 -7.26 0.25
C LEU A 57 13.87 -6.84 -1.09
N PHE A 58 15.19 -6.83 -1.17
CA PHE A 58 15.93 -6.32 -2.34
C PHE A 58 16.59 -7.42 -3.17
N ALA A 59 16.16 -8.68 -3.01
CA ALA A 59 16.70 -9.82 -3.75
C ALA A 59 16.55 -9.68 -5.28
N ASN A 60 15.41 -9.15 -5.73
CA ASN A 60 15.08 -9.06 -7.16
C ASN A 60 15.24 -7.64 -7.73
N THR A 61 15.15 -6.61 -6.87
CA THR A 61 15.27 -5.21 -7.28
C THR A 61 16.24 -4.50 -6.34
N PRO A 62 17.29 -3.82 -6.86
CA PRO A 62 18.20 -3.08 -6.03
C PRO A 62 17.47 -2.04 -5.15
N GLU A 63 17.92 -1.90 -3.89
CA GLU A 63 17.33 -0.95 -2.94
C GLU A 63 17.23 0.47 -3.51
N GLU A 64 18.26 0.93 -4.21
CA GLU A 64 18.28 2.23 -4.85
C GLU A 64 17.11 2.43 -5.84
N THR A 65 16.82 1.42 -6.64
CA THR A 65 15.70 1.45 -7.60
C THR A 65 14.36 1.51 -6.89
N PHE A 66 14.20 0.73 -5.82
CA PHE A 66 12.99 0.74 -5.00
C PHE A 66 12.77 2.10 -4.34
N LEU A 67 13.82 2.66 -3.73
CA LEU A 67 13.77 3.96 -3.05
C LEU A 67 13.53 5.11 -4.04
N ALA A 68 14.10 5.06 -5.24
CA ALA A 68 13.83 6.04 -6.28
C ALA A 68 12.33 6.03 -6.66
N ARG A 69 11.74 4.86 -6.86
CA ARG A 69 10.31 4.74 -7.16
C ARG A 69 9.42 5.20 -6.01
N LYS A 70 9.81 4.90 -4.77
CA LYS A 70 9.13 5.41 -3.56
C LYS A 70 9.18 6.93 -3.49
N ALA A 71 10.31 7.55 -3.81
CA ALA A 71 10.48 9.00 -3.84
C ALA A 71 9.57 9.65 -4.89
N GLU A 72 9.51 9.11 -6.11
CA GLU A 72 8.59 9.57 -7.16
C GLU A 72 7.14 9.55 -6.69
N LEU A 73 6.69 8.46 -6.05
CA LEU A 73 5.35 8.38 -5.50
C LEU A 73 5.12 9.42 -4.42
N THR A 74 6.13 9.68 -3.57
CA THR A 74 6.06 10.69 -2.51
C THR A 74 5.89 12.09 -3.07
N GLU A 75 6.55 12.42 -4.17
CA GLU A 75 6.45 13.73 -4.84
C GLU A 75 5.06 14.02 -5.42
N HIS A 76 4.29 12.98 -5.69
CA HIS A 76 2.95 13.11 -6.31
C HIS A 76 1.79 12.92 -5.34
N LEU A 77 2.05 12.79 -4.03
CA LEU A 77 0.99 12.53 -3.04
C LEU A 77 -0.09 13.60 -2.97
N ASP A 78 0.25 14.85 -3.27
CA ASP A 78 -0.66 15.99 -3.22
C ASP A 78 -1.56 16.11 -4.47
N THR A 79 -1.13 15.56 -5.59
CA THR A 79 -1.84 15.63 -6.87
C THR A 79 -2.52 14.34 -7.27
N ALA A 80 -2.05 13.20 -6.73
CA ALA A 80 -2.59 11.89 -7.03
C ALA A 80 -4.02 11.72 -6.50
N SER A 81 -4.87 11.10 -7.27
CA SER A 81 -6.12 10.52 -6.76
C SER A 81 -5.85 9.29 -5.89
N ASP A 82 -6.84 8.84 -5.12
CA ASP A 82 -6.73 7.61 -4.31
C ASP A 82 -6.41 6.38 -5.17
N VAL A 83 -6.95 6.33 -6.38
CA VAL A 83 -6.69 5.25 -7.34
C VAL A 83 -5.25 5.29 -7.85
N GLU A 84 -4.74 6.47 -8.21
CA GLU A 84 -3.35 6.62 -8.64
C GLU A 84 -2.36 6.29 -7.53
N PHE A 85 -2.65 6.70 -6.30
CA PHE A 85 -1.86 6.33 -5.13
C PHE A 85 -1.85 4.81 -4.92
N LEU A 86 -3.01 4.15 -5.02
CA LEU A 86 -3.12 2.71 -4.93
C LEU A 86 -2.26 2.00 -5.99
N PHE A 87 -2.34 2.42 -7.26
CA PHE A 87 -1.50 1.87 -8.33
C PHE A 87 -0.01 2.14 -8.10
N GLY A 88 0.33 3.28 -7.50
CA GLY A 88 1.69 3.57 -7.05
C GLY A 88 2.21 2.54 -6.06
N LEU A 89 1.41 2.21 -5.04
CA LEU A 89 1.76 1.19 -4.05
C LEU A 89 1.83 -0.22 -4.65
N GLN A 90 0.90 -0.58 -5.55
CA GLN A 90 0.96 -1.85 -6.28
C GLN A 90 2.23 -1.94 -7.13
N SER A 91 2.66 -0.84 -7.75
CA SER A 91 3.91 -0.78 -8.51
C SER A 91 5.13 -1.00 -7.63
N LEU A 92 5.14 -0.44 -6.40
CA LEU A 92 6.20 -0.69 -5.42
C LEU A 92 6.21 -2.15 -4.96
N ALA A 93 5.03 -2.73 -4.67
CA ALA A 93 4.93 -4.14 -4.31
C ALA A 93 5.45 -5.05 -5.44
N ALA A 94 5.16 -4.72 -6.70
CA ALA A 94 5.64 -5.47 -7.85
C ALA A 94 7.16 -5.45 -8.00
N LEU A 95 7.84 -4.40 -7.54
CA LEU A 95 9.31 -4.33 -7.54
C LEU A 95 9.97 -5.35 -6.60
N VAL A 96 9.26 -5.83 -5.58
CA VAL A 96 9.77 -6.91 -4.72
C VAL A 96 10.02 -8.18 -5.53
N GLY A 97 9.20 -8.41 -6.56
CA GLY A 97 9.42 -9.47 -7.55
C GLY A 97 9.15 -10.87 -7.04
N ASP A 98 8.35 -11.02 -5.98
CA ASP A 98 7.90 -12.30 -5.48
C ASP A 98 6.36 -12.47 -5.67
N SER A 99 5.89 -13.70 -5.54
CA SER A 99 4.46 -14.03 -5.71
C SER A 99 3.63 -13.83 -4.42
N HIS A 100 4.24 -13.46 -3.32
CA HIS A 100 3.61 -13.37 -2.00
C HIS A 100 3.39 -11.94 -1.54
N THR A 101 4.11 -10.98 -2.15
CA THR A 101 3.96 -9.56 -1.85
C THR A 101 2.94 -8.92 -2.79
N SER A 102 1.83 -8.47 -2.22
CA SER A 102 0.77 -7.80 -2.97
C SER A 102 0.07 -6.74 -2.15
N VAL A 103 -0.48 -5.75 -2.82
CA VAL A 103 -1.40 -4.77 -2.24
C VAL A 103 -2.82 -5.21 -2.56
N GLN A 104 -3.61 -5.50 -1.52
CA GLN A 104 -5.02 -5.82 -1.69
C GLN A 104 -5.85 -4.55 -1.73
N VAL A 105 -6.78 -4.50 -2.65
CA VAL A 105 -7.70 -3.39 -2.82
C VAL A 105 -8.99 -3.70 -2.06
N ALA A 106 -9.46 -2.74 -1.24
CA ALA A 106 -10.74 -2.89 -0.59
C ALA A 106 -11.89 -2.90 -1.63
N ASP A 107 -12.93 -3.70 -1.39
CA ASP A 107 -14.07 -3.83 -2.30
C ASP A 107 -14.70 -2.48 -2.64
N SER A 108 -14.77 -1.56 -1.68
CA SER A 108 -15.29 -0.21 -1.87
C SER A 108 -14.50 0.64 -2.89
N VAL A 109 -13.24 0.29 -3.14
CA VAL A 109 -12.40 0.93 -4.17
C VAL A 109 -12.54 0.19 -5.48
N VAL A 110 -12.64 -1.14 -5.45
CA VAL A 110 -12.86 -1.97 -6.66
C VAL A 110 -14.14 -1.52 -7.38
N ASP A 111 -15.19 -1.21 -6.65
CA ASP A 111 -16.47 -0.73 -7.22
C ASP A 111 -16.35 0.61 -7.96
N GLN A 112 -15.29 1.38 -7.70
CA GLN A 112 -15.00 2.63 -8.39
C GLN A 112 -14.10 2.46 -9.63
N LEU A 113 -13.52 1.26 -9.80
CA LEU A 113 -12.65 0.97 -10.93
C LEU A 113 -13.47 0.48 -12.13
N ASN A 114 -13.21 1.05 -13.29
CA ASN A 114 -13.73 0.52 -14.55
C ASN A 114 -12.87 -0.68 -14.98
N ALA A 115 -13.43 -1.87 -14.89
CA ALA A 115 -12.76 -3.09 -15.37
C ALA A 115 -13.11 -3.35 -16.83
N TYR A 116 -12.11 -3.64 -17.66
CA TYR A 116 -12.33 -4.14 -19.02
C TYR A 116 -12.52 -5.67 -18.93
N PRO A 117 -13.61 -6.23 -19.52
CA PRO A 117 -13.84 -7.66 -19.51
C PRO A 117 -12.89 -8.35 -20.53
N MET A 118 -11.61 -8.44 -20.19
CA MET A 118 -10.63 -9.16 -21.00
C MET A 118 -10.27 -10.48 -20.35
N VAL A 119 -10.36 -11.55 -21.11
CA VAL A 119 -9.82 -12.87 -20.75
C VAL A 119 -8.60 -13.12 -21.62
N LEU A 120 -7.44 -13.22 -20.97
CA LEU A 120 -6.20 -13.62 -21.64
C LEU A 120 -6.06 -15.13 -21.51
N SER A 121 -5.94 -15.82 -22.65
CA SER A 121 -5.64 -17.25 -22.72
C SER A 121 -4.29 -17.45 -23.42
N TRP A 122 -3.41 -18.28 -22.84
CA TRP A 122 -2.13 -18.72 -23.38
C TRP A 122 -2.05 -20.23 -23.43
#